data_746ed3449180bab8c8fff41ca41e667b
#
_entry.id   746ed3449180bab8c8fff41ca41e667b
#
_cell.length_a   1.000
_cell.length_b   1.000
_cell.length_c   1.000
_cell.angle_alpha   90.00
_cell.angle_beta   90.00
_cell.angle_gamma   90.00
#
_symmetry.space_group_name_H-M   'P 1'
#
loop_
_entity.id
_entity.type
_entity.pdbx_description
1 polymer ?
#
loop_
_entity_poly.entity_id
_entity_poly.type
_entity_poly.pdbx_seq_one_letter_code
_entity_poly.pdbx_strand_id
1 'polypeptide(L)'
;MKAKLTIGTRQSLLALWQSNHIAALLRKQYPECEVVLKKIVTKGDRILDVPLAQIGGKGLFTKEIEEYLLDCTIDLAVHSLKDMPTVLPEGLCLTAITERANVGDAFVSNKYGSFEELPLGAVVGTSSLRRKAQLLAKRPDLEIRDLRGNVDTRLRKLDEGLYDAIILAAAGLERL
;
A
#
# COMPACT_ATOMS: atom_id res chain seq x y z
N MET A 1 23.82 -4.42 20.14
CA MET A 1 22.94 -3.86 19.09
C MET A 1 23.76 -2.94 18.21
N LYS A 2 23.43 -2.75 16.93
CA LYS A 2 24.11 -1.76 16.07
C LYS A 2 23.89 -0.36 16.65
N ALA A 3 24.92 0.51 16.60
CA ALA A 3 24.78 1.92 17.00
C ALA A 3 23.85 2.70 16.05
N LYS A 4 23.66 2.20 14.84
CA LYS A 4 22.81 2.79 13.80
C LYS A 4 22.03 1.72 13.06
N LEU A 5 20.73 1.94 12.85
CA LEU A 5 19.83 1.13 12.02
C LEU A 5 19.28 1.97 10.86
N THR A 6 19.38 1.44 9.65
CA THR A 6 18.85 2.06 8.43
C THR A 6 17.62 1.30 7.95
N ILE A 7 16.47 1.98 7.92
CA ILE A 7 15.22 1.43 7.41
C ILE A 7 15.04 1.84 5.94
N GLY A 8 14.97 0.85 5.05
CA GLY A 8 14.57 1.08 3.66
C GLY A 8 13.06 1.31 3.55
N THR A 9 12.66 2.32 2.78
CA THR A 9 11.25 2.67 2.59
C THR A 9 10.98 3.23 1.19
N ARG A 10 9.79 2.97 0.66
CA ARG A 10 9.29 3.67 -0.53
C ARG A 10 8.98 5.14 -0.19
N GLN A 11 8.80 5.97 -1.23
CA GLN A 11 8.57 7.40 -1.05
C GLN A 11 7.09 7.77 -0.89
N SER A 12 6.15 6.83 -1.06
CA SER A 12 4.71 7.12 -0.88
C SER A 12 4.41 7.53 0.57
N LEU A 13 3.43 8.41 0.77
CA LEU A 13 3.03 8.89 2.09
C LEU A 13 2.74 7.74 3.06
N LEU A 14 2.01 6.72 2.60
CA LEU A 14 1.69 5.55 3.41
C LEU A 14 2.93 4.73 3.79
N ALA A 15 3.86 4.51 2.86
CA ALA A 15 5.11 3.79 3.16
C ALA A 15 5.98 4.57 4.16
N LEU A 16 6.06 5.89 3.99
CA LEU A 16 6.77 6.77 4.92
C LEU A 16 6.12 6.76 6.31
N TRP A 17 4.79 6.82 6.38
CA TRP A 17 4.07 6.70 7.64
C TRP A 17 4.40 5.37 8.35
N GLN A 18 4.31 4.25 7.64
CA GLN A 18 4.60 2.92 8.20
C GLN A 18 6.04 2.82 8.70
N SER A 19 7.00 3.30 7.92
CA SER A 19 8.43 3.26 8.29
C SER A 19 8.75 4.19 9.45
N ASN A 20 8.14 5.38 9.51
CA ASN A 20 8.28 6.29 10.65
C ASN A 20 7.67 5.72 11.93
N HIS A 21 6.53 5.03 11.83
CA HIS A 21 5.91 4.34 12.96
C HIS A 21 6.86 3.30 13.56
N ILE A 22 7.44 2.43 12.73
CA ILE A 22 8.43 1.44 13.20
C ILE A 22 9.70 2.11 13.74
N ALA A 23 10.18 3.17 13.09
CA ALA A 23 11.33 3.93 13.58
C ALA A 23 11.06 4.52 14.97
N ALA A 24 9.86 5.03 15.22
CA ALA A 24 9.47 5.55 16.54
C ALA A 24 9.45 4.46 17.62
N LEU A 25 8.91 3.28 17.29
CA LEU A 25 8.90 2.12 18.20
C LEU A 25 10.33 1.66 18.54
N LEU A 26 11.20 1.59 17.53
CA LEU A 26 12.62 1.22 17.73
C LEU A 26 13.37 2.24 18.58
N ARG A 27 13.20 3.54 18.33
CA ARG A 27 13.82 4.60 19.13
C ARG A 27 13.34 4.58 20.58
N LYS A 28 12.06 4.29 20.81
CA LYS A 28 11.50 4.15 22.17
C LYS A 28 12.12 2.97 22.91
N GLN A 29 12.28 1.82 22.23
CA GLN A 29 12.80 0.59 22.81
C GLN A 29 14.32 0.63 22.97
N TYR A 30 15.02 1.35 22.09
CA TYR A 30 16.48 1.39 22.01
C TYR A 30 16.97 2.83 21.82
N PRO A 31 16.93 3.66 22.89
CA PRO A 31 17.27 5.09 22.81
C PRO A 31 18.71 5.37 22.33
N GLU A 32 19.63 4.44 22.57
CA GLU A 32 21.06 4.54 22.16
C GLU A 32 21.26 4.29 20.66
N CYS A 33 20.22 3.78 19.94
CA CYS A 33 20.35 3.43 18.55
C CYS A 33 19.86 4.57 17.67
N GLU A 34 20.72 5.08 16.80
CA GLU A 34 20.32 5.99 15.73
C GLU A 34 19.48 5.25 14.69
N VAL A 35 18.21 5.60 14.51
CA VAL A 35 17.35 5.01 13.47
C VAL A 35 17.11 6.03 12.36
N VAL A 36 17.55 5.71 11.14
CA VAL A 36 17.41 6.56 9.96
C VAL A 36 16.57 5.88 8.87
N LEU A 37 15.91 6.67 8.02
CA LEU A 37 15.17 6.17 6.88
C LEU A 37 15.94 6.45 5.58
N LYS A 38 16.05 5.41 4.72
CA LYS A 38 16.56 5.52 3.35
C LYS A 38 15.42 5.35 2.36
N LYS A 39 15.09 6.42 1.64
CA LYS A 39 14.05 6.41 0.61
C LYS A 39 14.56 5.72 -0.66
N ILE A 40 13.79 4.76 -1.15
CA ILE A 40 14.10 3.94 -2.32
C ILE A 40 12.94 4.06 -3.31
N VAL A 41 13.25 4.25 -4.59
CA VAL A 41 12.25 4.28 -5.67
C VAL A 41 12.19 2.89 -6.29
N THR A 42 11.00 2.27 -6.25
CA THR A 42 10.81 0.95 -6.83
C THR A 42 10.28 1.02 -8.26
N LYS A 43 10.42 -0.08 -9.01
CA LYS A 43 9.86 -0.21 -10.36
C LYS A 43 8.33 -0.02 -10.36
N GLY A 44 7.66 -0.50 -9.32
CA GLY A 44 6.22 -0.33 -9.15
C GLY A 44 5.79 1.13 -8.93
N ASP A 45 6.67 1.98 -8.38
CA ASP A 45 6.41 3.42 -8.24
C ASP A 45 6.53 4.18 -9.57
N ARG A 46 7.30 3.65 -10.52
CA ARG A 46 7.54 4.26 -11.84
C ARG A 46 6.48 3.88 -12.87
N ILE A 47 5.91 2.67 -12.80
CA ILE A 47 4.97 2.16 -13.79
C ILE A 47 3.54 2.44 -13.31
N LEU A 48 2.90 3.46 -13.87
CA LEU A 48 1.54 3.88 -13.50
C LEU A 48 0.48 3.52 -14.55
N ASP A 49 0.89 3.25 -15.79
CA ASP A 49 -0.01 3.23 -16.97
C ASP A 49 -0.51 1.83 -17.34
N VAL A 50 0.05 0.77 -16.75
CA VAL A 50 -0.33 -0.62 -17.09
C VAL A 50 -0.92 -1.33 -15.87
N PRO A 51 -2.06 -2.06 -15.99
CA PRO A 51 -2.64 -2.84 -14.89
C PRO A 51 -1.62 -3.81 -14.26
N LEU A 52 -1.58 -3.88 -12.91
CA LEU A 52 -0.63 -4.74 -12.19
C LEU A 52 -0.73 -6.22 -12.61
N ALA A 53 -1.94 -6.68 -12.94
CA ALA A 53 -2.19 -8.03 -13.42
C ALA A 53 -1.49 -8.34 -14.76
N GLN A 54 -1.24 -7.32 -15.60
CA GLN A 54 -0.58 -7.46 -16.90
C GLN A 54 0.95 -7.34 -16.81
N ILE A 55 1.47 -6.64 -15.78
CA ILE A 55 2.91 -6.48 -15.59
C ILE A 55 3.57 -7.79 -15.11
N GLY A 56 2.77 -8.71 -14.55
CA GLY A 56 3.17 -10.10 -14.28
C GLY A 56 4.41 -10.28 -13.41
N GLY A 57 4.72 -9.35 -12.51
CA GLY A 57 5.96 -9.39 -11.74
C GLY A 57 5.73 -9.57 -10.25
N LYS A 58 6.27 -10.64 -9.67
CA LYS A 58 6.52 -10.70 -8.22
C LYS A 58 7.52 -9.60 -7.86
N GLY A 59 7.30 -8.92 -6.72
CA GLY A 59 8.31 -8.00 -6.20
C GLY A 59 8.34 -6.60 -6.83
N LEU A 60 7.27 -6.14 -7.52
CA LEU A 60 7.22 -4.79 -8.11
C LEU A 60 7.51 -3.65 -7.13
N PHE A 61 7.21 -3.86 -5.86
CA PHE A 61 7.39 -2.88 -4.78
C PHE A 61 8.44 -3.28 -3.74
N THR A 62 9.08 -4.46 -3.92
CA THR A 62 10.00 -5.01 -2.93
C THR A 62 11.40 -5.26 -3.49
N LYS A 63 11.54 -5.58 -4.79
CA LYS A 63 12.78 -6.05 -5.39
C LYS A 63 13.99 -5.13 -5.14
N GLU A 64 13.86 -3.85 -5.41
CA GLU A 64 14.97 -2.90 -5.19
C GLU A 64 15.30 -2.76 -3.70
N ILE A 65 14.30 -2.88 -2.82
CA ILE A 65 14.50 -2.86 -1.37
C ILE A 65 15.18 -4.15 -0.91
N GLU A 66 14.80 -5.29 -1.48
CA GLU A 66 15.43 -6.61 -1.24
C GLU A 66 16.92 -6.58 -1.64
N GLU A 67 17.26 -5.98 -2.77
CA GLU A 67 18.65 -5.79 -3.20
C GLU A 67 19.45 -4.98 -2.17
N TYR A 68 18.91 -3.87 -1.66
CA TYR A 68 19.54 -3.06 -0.61
C TYR A 68 19.66 -3.77 0.74
N LEU A 69 18.79 -4.74 1.04
CA LEU A 69 18.93 -5.60 2.22
C LEU A 69 20.07 -6.60 2.03
N LEU A 70 20.14 -7.25 0.85
CA LEU A 70 21.15 -8.27 0.54
C LEU A 70 22.56 -7.70 0.46
N ASP A 71 22.73 -6.46 -0.02
CA ASP A 71 24.00 -5.76 -0.04
C ASP A 71 24.34 -5.05 1.27
N CYS A 72 23.51 -5.23 2.32
CA CYS A 72 23.68 -4.63 3.64
C CYS A 72 23.69 -3.09 3.66
N THR A 73 23.17 -2.44 2.62
CA THR A 73 23.04 -0.96 2.54
C THR A 73 21.91 -0.46 3.46
N ILE A 74 20.91 -1.30 3.72
CA ILE A 74 19.87 -1.10 4.72
C ILE A 74 19.80 -2.32 5.65
N ASP A 75 19.33 -2.13 6.87
CA ASP A 75 19.26 -3.18 7.88
C ASP A 75 17.89 -3.87 7.92
N LEU A 76 16.83 -3.12 7.64
CA LEU A 76 15.47 -3.64 7.59
C LEU A 76 14.59 -2.81 6.62
N ALA A 77 13.47 -3.38 6.24
CA ALA A 77 12.44 -2.74 5.45
C ALA A 77 11.06 -2.92 6.08
N VAL A 78 10.15 -1.98 5.82
CA VAL A 78 8.79 -2.01 6.35
C VAL A 78 7.80 -2.07 5.19
N HIS A 79 6.94 -3.09 5.21
CA HIS A 79 5.94 -3.32 4.17
C HIS A 79 4.57 -3.66 4.77
N SER A 80 3.51 -3.38 4.03
CA SER A 80 2.22 -3.99 4.29
C SER A 80 2.31 -5.48 3.96
N LEU A 81 1.92 -6.37 4.87
CA LEU A 81 2.07 -7.83 4.69
C LEU A 81 1.37 -8.34 3.42
N LYS A 82 0.26 -7.72 3.00
CA LYS A 82 -0.46 -8.07 1.77
C LYS A 82 0.36 -7.87 0.49
N ASP A 83 1.42 -7.05 0.54
CA ASP A 83 2.28 -6.73 -0.60
C ASP A 83 3.55 -7.61 -0.63
N MET A 84 3.77 -8.41 0.43
CA MET A 84 4.90 -9.33 0.53
C MET A 84 4.67 -10.60 -0.27
N PRO A 85 5.72 -11.13 -0.95
CA PRO A 85 5.64 -12.42 -1.59
C PRO A 85 5.53 -13.56 -0.56
N THR A 86 4.88 -14.66 -0.94
CA THR A 86 4.77 -15.85 -0.08
C THR A 86 6.09 -16.59 0.11
N VAL A 87 7.02 -16.43 -0.84
CA VAL A 87 8.38 -16.98 -0.79
C VAL A 87 9.33 -15.79 -0.89
N LEU A 88 10.11 -15.60 0.15
CA LEU A 88 11.13 -14.56 0.21
C LEU A 88 12.40 -15.00 -0.53
N PRO A 89 13.20 -14.05 -1.06
CA PRO A 89 14.54 -14.34 -1.57
C PRO A 89 15.43 -14.99 -0.50
N GLU A 90 16.35 -15.85 -0.93
CA GLU A 90 17.36 -16.42 -0.06
C GLU A 90 18.17 -15.30 0.64
N GLY A 91 18.46 -15.48 1.92
CA GLY A 91 19.14 -14.49 2.74
C GLY A 91 18.22 -13.45 3.41
N LEU A 92 16.94 -13.41 3.06
CA LEU A 92 15.95 -12.52 3.68
C LEU A 92 14.91 -13.28 4.49
N CYS A 93 14.43 -12.66 5.56
CA CYS A 93 13.37 -13.24 6.40
C CYS A 93 12.40 -12.17 6.90
N LEU A 94 11.20 -12.63 7.27
CA LEU A 94 10.21 -11.81 7.94
C LEU A 94 10.51 -11.83 9.45
N THR A 95 11.11 -10.78 9.96
CA THR A 95 11.62 -10.73 11.35
C THR A 95 10.55 -10.38 12.36
N ALA A 96 9.52 -9.61 11.97
CA ALA A 96 8.44 -9.20 12.85
C ALA A 96 7.15 -8.94 12.08
N ILE A 97 6.02 -9.26 12.70
CA ILE A 97 4.68 -8.88 12.26
C ILE A 97 4.08 -8.07 13.41
N THR A 98 3.75 -6.81 13.14
CA THR A 98 3.16 -5.91 14.14
C THR A 98 1.68 -6.21 14.36
N GLU A 99 1.07 -5.55 15.35
CA GLU A 99 -0.36 -5.61 15.57
C GLU A 99 -1.13 -5.28 14.28
N ARG A 100 -2.21 -6.04 14.07
CA ARG A 100 -3.01 -5.92 12.86
C ARG A 100 -3.90 -4.69 12.94
N ALA A 101 -3.78 -3.80 11.96
CA ALA A 101 -4.69 -2.67 11.78
C ALA A 101 -6.06 -3.13 11.26
N ASN A 102 -7.00 -2.20 11.15
CA ASN A 102 -8.33 -2.42 10.58
C ASN A 102 -8.27 -3.15 9.24
N VAL A 103 -8.93 -4.29 9.15
CA VAL A 103 -8.94 -5.16 7.96
C VAL A 103 -10.00 -4.79 6.94
N GLY A 104 -10.89 -3.85 7.29
CA GLY A 104 -12.02 -3.43 6.47
C GLY A 104 -11.60 -2.74 5.18
N ASP A 105 -12.52 -2.82 4.23
CA ASP A 105 -12.48 -1.97 3.04
C ASP A 105 -13.38 -0.76 3.29
N ALA A 106 -12.91 0.44 2.95
CA ALA A 106 -13.63 1.69 3.07
C ALA A 106 -14.25 2.09 1.72
N PHE A 107 -15.53 2.43 1.76
CA PHE A 107 -16.21 3.13 0.68
C PHE A 107 -15.90 4.63 0.80
N VAL A 108 -15.47 5.25 -0.29
CA VAL A 108 -15.15 6.69 -0.33
C VAL A 108 -15.86 7.31 -1.52
N SER A 109 -16.67 8.32 -1.28
CA SER A 109 -17.37 9.10 -2.31
C SER A 109 -17.53 10.54 -1.83
N ASN A 110 -17.49 11.49 -2.77
CA ASN A 110 -17.78 12.89 -2.52
C ASN A 110 -19.27 13.21 -2.65
N LYS A 111 -20.07 12.29 -3.22
CA LYS A 111 -21.47 12.54 -3.59
C LYS A 111 -22.45 11.67 -2.82
N TYR A 112 -22.06 10.45 -2.43
CA TYR A 112 -22.96 9.44 -1.88
C TYR A 112 -22.47 9.00 -0.50
N GLY A 113 -23.38 8.95 0.45
CA GLY A 113 -23.06 8.60 1.84
C GLY A 113 -22.83 7.11 2.07
N SER A 114 -23.41 6.26 1.19
CA SER A 114 -23.30 4.80 1.30
C SER A 114 -23.22 4.13 -0.08
N PHE A 115 -22.85 2.86 -0.07
CA PHE A 115 -22.80 2.03 -1.27
C PHE A 115 -24.19 1.81 -1.90
N GLU A 116 -25.21 1.77 -1.07
CA GLU A 116 -26.61 1.57 -1.44
C GLU A 116 -27.20 2.78 -2.18
N GLU A 117 -26.68 3.98 -1.90
CA GLU A 117 -27.10 5.23 -2.54
C GLU A 117 -26.52 5.45 -3.94
N LEU A 118 -25.60 4.60 -4.38
CA LEU A 118 -25.03 4.70 -5.73
C LEU A 118 -26.13 4.53 -6.79
N PRO A 119 -26.21 5.41 -7.80
CA PRO A 119 -27.15 5.26 -8.92
C PRO A 119 -26.85 4.00 -9.76
N LEU A 120 -27.80 3.60 -10.58
CA LEU A 120 -27.61 2.53 -11.54
C LEU A 120 -26.48 2.90 -12.51
N GLY A 121 -25.57 1.96 -12.78
CA GLY A 121 -24.44 2.18 -13.67
C GLY A 121 -23.33 3.07 -13.08
N ALA A 122 -23.34 3.36 -11.78
CA ALA A 122 -22.31 4.17 -11.14
C ALA A 122 -20.90 3.60 -11.34
N VAL A 123 -19.95 4.50 -11.53
CA VAL A 123 -18.54 4.15 -11.76
C VAL A 123 -17.81 3.99 -10.43
N VAL A 124 -17.35 2.77 -10.13
CA VAL A 124 -16.61 2.47 -8.89
C VAL A 124 -15.16 2.08 -9.19
N GLY A 125 -14.22 2.83 -8.58
CA GLY A 125 -12.78 2.66 -8.79
C GLY A 125 -12.16 1.59 -7.90
N THR A 126 -11.65 0.51 -8.50
CA THR A 126 -10.77 -0.46 -7.83
C THR A 126 -10.04 -1.34 -8.84
N SER A 127 -8.74 -1.62 -8.62
CA SER A 127 -7.99 -2.63 -9.40
C SER A 127 -7.90 -3.98 -8.67
N SER A 128 -8.58 -4.14 -7.52
CA SER A 128 -8.60 -5.40 -6.77
C SER A 128 -9.67 -6.34 -7.34
N LEU A 129 -9.24 -7.49 -7.89
CA LEU A 129 -10.17 -8.51 -8.40
C LEU A 129 -11.10 -9.03 -7.31
N ARG A 130 -10.61 -9.18 -6.07
CA ARG A 130 -11.42 -9.56 -4.92
C ARG A 130 -12.56 -8.57 -4.68
N ARG A 131 -12.24 -7.26 -4.65
CA ARG A 131 -13.25 -6.20 -4.46
C ARG A 131 -14.22 -6.15 -5.62
N LYS A 132 -13.72 -6.18 -6.84
CA LYS A 132 -14.54 -6.20 -8.06
C LYS A 132 -15.58 -7.32 -8.01
N ALA A 133 -15.16 -8.55 -7.70
CA ALA A 133 -16.07 -9.69 -7.61
C ALA A 133 -17.16 -9.48 -6.54
N GLN A 134 -16.79 -8.99 -5.35
CA GLN A 134 -17.74 -8.74 -4.26
C GLN A 134 -18.72 -7.61 -4.57
N LEU A 135 -18.25 -6.52 -5.21
CA LEU A 135 -19.10 -5.41 -5.62
C LEU A 135 -20.12 -5.84 -6.66
N LEU A 136 -19.68 -6.53 -7.72
CA LEU A 136 -20.55 -7.01 -8.79
C LEU A 136 -21.52 -8.12 -8.35
N ALA A 137 -21.16 -8.91 -7.33
CA ALA A 137 -22.08 -9.88 -6.74
C ALA A 137 -23.27 -9.20 -6.02
N LYS A 138 -23.05 -8.00 -5.45
CA LYS A 138 -24.10 -7.22 -4.78
C LYS A 138 -24.84 -6.28 -5.72
N ARG A 139 -24.13 -5.65 -6.63
CA ARG A 139 -24.63 -4.65 -7.58
C ARG A 139 -24.02 -4.93 -8.96
N PRO A 140 -24.62 -5.84 -9.73
CA PRO A 140 -24.13 -6.22 -11.07
C PRO A 140 -24.26 -5.10 -12.10
N ASP A 141 -25.01 -4.07 -11.82
CA ASP A 141 -25.21 -2.88 -12.61
C ASP A 141 -24.02 -1.90 -12.59
N LEU A 142 -23.12 -2.02 -11.61
CA LEU A 142 -22.00 -1.07 -11.44
C LEU A 142 -20.94 -1.21 -12.54
N GLU A 143 -20.41 -0.07 -12.99
CA GLU A 143 -19.23 -0.02 -13.84
C GLU A 143 -17.96 -0.01 -12.96
N ILE A 144 -17.21 -1.11 -12.97
CA ILE A 144 -15.95 -1.19 -12.20
C ILE A 144 -14.78 -0.80 -13.09
N ARG A 145 -14.15 0.34 -12.78
CA ARG A 145 -12.94 0.83 -13.47
C ARG A 145 -11.68 0.65 -12.63
N ASP A 146 -10.57 0.42 -13.33
CA ASP A 146 -9.25 0.33 -12.67
C ASP A 146 -8.87 1.64 -12.00
N LEU A 147 -8.43 1.54 -10.73
CA LEU A 147 -7.94 2.66 -9.94
C LEU A 147 -6.54 2.38 -9.44
N ARG A 148 -5.55 3.11 -9.96
CA ARG A 148 -4.13 2.97 -9.62
C ARG A 148 -3.54 4.26 -9.06
N GLY A 149 -2.37 4.11 -8.43
CA GLY A 149 -1.64 5.17 -7.74
C GLY A 149 -1.57 4.91 -6.23
N ASN A 150 -0.88 5.78 -5.53
CA ASN A 150 -0.87 5.84 -4.07
C ASN A 150 -2.24 6.31 -3.55
N VAL A 151 -2.46 6.27 -2.25
CA VAL A 151 -3.76 6.62 -1.64
C VAL A 151 -4.16 8.05 -2.00
N ASP A 152 -3.25 9.01 -1.84
CA ASP A 152 -3.41 10.41 -2.22
C ASP A 152 -3.79 10.60 -3.70
N THR A 153 -3.10 9.90 -4.59
CA THR A 153 -3.41 9.93 -6.03
C THR A 153 -4.82 9.39 -6.34
N ARG A 154 -5.25 8.35 -5.62
CA ARG A 154 -6.59 7.77 -5.80
C ARG A 154 -7.68 8.69 -5.28
N LEU A 155 -7.46 9.34 -4.15
CA LEU A 155 -8.37 10.34 -3.61
C LEU A 155 -8.49 11.53 -4.58
N ARG A 156 -7.38 12.05 -5.09
CA ARG A 156 -7.38 13.11 -6.09
C ARG A 156 -8.17 12.74 -7.35
N LYS A 157 -8.05 11.51 -7.86
CA LYS A 157 -8.84 11.02 -9.00
C LYS A 157 -10.34 10.97 -8.71
N LEU A 158 -10.74 10.70 -7.47
CA LEU A 158 -12.12 10.80 -7.03
C LEU A 158 -12.58 12.26 -7.01
N ASP A 159 -11.76 13.18 -6.48
CA ASP A 159 -12.05 14.61 -6.42
C ASP A 159 -12.16 15.23 -7.82
N GLU A 160 -11.39 14.73 -8.78
CA GLU A 160 -11.47 15.09 -10.20
C GLU A 160 -12.75 14.55 -10.89
N GLY A 161 -13.58 13.76 -10.18
CA GLY A 161 -14.85 13.23 -10.69
C GLY A 161 -14.71 12.06 -11.67
N LEU A 162 -13.54 11.41 -11.73
CA LEU A 162 -13.32 10.24 -12.61
C LEU A 162 -14.08 8.98 -12.15
N TYR A 163 -14.56 8.99 -10.91
CA TYR A 163 -15.32 7.92 -10.25
C TYR A 163 -16.43 8.53 -9.40
N ASP A 164 -17.54 7.81 -9.27
CA ASP A 164 -18.60 8.14 -8.33
C ASP A 164 -18.23 7.70 -6.90
N ALA A 165 -17.49 6.60 -6.79
CA ALA A 165 -16.92 6.11 -5.55
C ALA A 165 -15.63 5.33 -5.81
N ILE A 166 -14.82 5.14 -4.76
CA ILE A 166 -13.64 4.28 -4.79
C ILE A 166 -13.60 3.39 -3.55
N ILE A 167 -12.97 2.22 -3.67
CA ILE A 167 -12.80 1.30 -2.53
C ILE A 167 -11.34 1.22 -2.14
N LEU A 168 -11.03 1.60 -0.91
CA LEU A 168 -9.69 1.58 -0.34
C LEU A 168 -9.62 0.67 0.90
N ALA A 169 -8.41 0.29 1.32
CA ALA A 169 -8.22 -0.34 2.62
C ALA A 169 -8.37 0.72 3.72
N ALA A 170 -9.23 0.47 4.71
CA ALA A 170 -9.49 1.39 5.82
C ALA A 170 -8.19 1.80 6.53
N ALA A 171 -7.32 0.84 6.84
CA ALA A 171 -6.02 1.11 7.45
C ALA A 171 -5.11 2.09 6.66
N GLY A 172 -5.29 2.18 5.34
CA GLY A 172 -4.54 3.14 4.51
C GLY A 172 -5.04 4.56 4.67
N LEU A 173 -6.35 4.74 4.86
CA LEU A 173 -6.98 6.04 5.10
C LEU A 173 -6.74 6.52 6.54
N GLU A 174 -6.86 5.62 7.53
CA GLU A 174 -6.65 5.96 8.94
C GLU A 174 -5.23 6.44 9.25
N ARG A 175 -4.27 6.14 8.37
CA ARG A 175 -2.86 6.48 8.53
C ARG A 175 -2.44 7.77 7.81
N LEU A 176 -3.28 8.35 6.99
CA LEU A 176 -3.02 9.55 6.19
C LEU A 176 -4.01 10.67 6.47
#